data_085bd2454aefeda1aa7855b25b558ba6
#
_entry.id   085bd2454aefeda1aa7855b25b558ba6
#
_cell.length_a   1.000
_cell.length_b   1.000
_cell.length_c   1.000
_cell.angle_alpha   90.00
_cell.angle_beta   90.00
_cell.angle_gamma   90.00
#
_symmetry.space_group_name_H-M   'P 1'
#
loop_
_entity.id
_entity.type
_entity.pdbx_description
1 polymer ?
#
loop_
_entity_poly.entity_id
_entity_poly.type
_entity_poly.pdbx_seq_one_letter_code
_entity_poly.pdbx_strand_id
1 'polypeptide(L)'
;AIRRGRIHHAYLFCGGRGTGKTTTARILAKALSCDQAPTPEPCNQCPACVEITAGTSVDVQEIDAASQNRVEDIRELRESIRYAPVRGKKKLYILDEVHMLSTSAFNALLKTLEEPPPHALFVFATTDPHKLPQTILSRVQRYDFKLVPTARLVEHLADVLTRESIEFDPGALYIIAR
;
A
#
# COMPACT_ATOMS: atom_id res chain seq x y z
N ALA A 1 3.01 -15.74 -3.05
CA ALA A 1 2.34 -15.16 -4.22
C ALA A 1 3.38 -14.68 -5.23
N ILE A 2 4.25 -13.71 -4.90
CA ILE A 2 5.23 -13.07 -5.80
C ILE A 2 6.16 -14.10 -6.46
N ARG A 3 6.85 -14.95 -5.68
CA ARG A 3 7.74 -16.01 -6.23
C ARG A 3 7.07 -16.98 -7.22
N ARG A 4 5.76 -17.15 -7.12
CA ARG A 4 4.96 -18.05 -7.98
C ARG A 4 4.24 -17.32 -9.11
N GLY A 5 4.46 -16.02 -9.29
CA GLY A 5 3.78 -15.19 -10.30
C GLY A 5 2.26 -15.05 -10.09
N ARG A 6 1.73 -15.50 -8.96
CA ARG A 6 0.29 -15.43 -8.65
C ARG A 6 -0.01 -14.14 -7.91
N ILE A 7 -0.26 -13.08 -8.68
CA ILE A 7 -0.54 -11.75 -8.18
C ILE A 7 -1.99 -11.43 -8.53
N HIS A 8 -2.78 -11.10 -7.51
CA HIS A 8 -4.16 -10.66 -7.67
C HIS A 8 -4.20 -9.22 -8.17
N HIS A 9 -5.27 -8.83 -8.87
CA HIS A 9 -5.42 -7.47 -9.39
C HIS A 9 -5.75 -6.43 -8.32
N ALA A 10 -6.30 -6.84 -7.16
CA ALA A 10 -6.65 -5.92 -6.09
C ALA A 10 -6.43 -6.54 -4.71
N TYR A 11 -5.79 -5.78 -3.82
CA TYR A 11 -5.53 -6.13 -2.43
C TYR A 11 -6.23 -5.14 -1.50
N LEU A 12 -6.63 -5.61 -0.32
CA LEU A 12 -7.16 -4.77 0.74
C LEU A 12 -6.36 -5.00 2.03
N PHE A 13 -5.67 -3.97 2.49
CA PHE A 13 -4.90 -3.96 3.72
C PHE A 13 -5.72 -3.29 4.83
N CYS A 14 -6.11 -4.08 5.83
CA CYS A 14 -6.94 -3.64 6.95
C CYS A 14 -6.12 -3.58 8.23
N GLY A 15 -6.26 -2.55 9.04
CA GLY A 15 -5.60 -2.46 10.35
C GLY A 15 -5.46 -1.05 10.86
N GLY A 16 -5.11 -0.89 12.13
CA GLY A 16 -4.93 0.40 12.78
C GLY A 16 -3.91 1.31 12.10
N ARG A 17 -3.84 2.57 12.51
CA ARG A 17 -2.78 3.49 12.06
C ARG A 17 -1.42 2.97 12.51
N GLY A 18 -0.38 3.24 11.74
CA GLY A 18 1.00 2.85 12.07
C GLY A 18 1.32 1.36 11.93
N THR A 19 0.39 0.51 11.48
CA THR A 19 0.64 -0.94 11.31
C THR A 19 1.41 -1.32 10.05
N GLY A 20 1.81 -0.34 9.22
CA GLY A 20 2.66 -0.56 8.04
C GLY A 20 1.90 -0.87 6.75
N LYS A 21 0.57 -0.59 6.65
CA LYS A 21 -0.24 -0.84 5.45
C LYS A 21 0.34 -0.19 4.20
N THR A 22 0.51 1.14 4.22
CA THR A 22 1.03 1.91 3.09
C THR A 22 2.48 1.57 2.78
N THR A 23 3.30 1.34 3.82
CA THR A 23 4.68 0.86 3.67
C THR A 23 4.74 -0.49 2.96
N THR A 24 3.87 -1.44 3.33
CA THR A 24 3.79 -2.76 2.69
C THR A 24 3.30 -2.64 1.24
N ALA A 25 2.37 -1.71 0.96
CA ALA A 25 1.94 -1.42 -0.41
C ALA A 25 3.11 -0.92 -1.29
N ARG A 26 3.95 -0.03 -0.77
CA ARG A 26 5.17 0.43 -1.45
C ARG A 26 6.19 -0.70 -1.65
N ILE A 27 6.36 -1.58 -0.67
CA ILE A 27 7.22 -2.77 -0.80
C ILE A 27 6.69 -3.70 -1.89
N LEU A 28 5.38 -3.92 -1.95
CA LEU A 28 4.75 -4.68 -3.03
C LEU A 28 4.99 -4.02 -4.41
N ALA A 29 4.85 -2.70 -4.47
CA ALA A 29 5.15 -1.95 -5.69
C ALA A 29 6.61 -2.13 -6.13
N LYS A 30 7.57 -2.00 -5.21
CA LYS A 30 8.98 -2.28 -5.50
C LYS A 30 9.23 -3.73 -5.94
N ALA A 31 8.58 -4.70 -5.29
CA ALA A 31 8.71 -6.12 -5.60
C ALA A 31 8.27 -6.45 -7.05
N LEU A 32 7.36 -5.64 -7.61
CA LEU A 32 6.82 -5.81 -8.96
C LEU A 32 7.48 -4.91 -10.02
N SER A 33 8.18 -3.85 -9.60
CA SER A 33 8.76 -2.84 -10.49
C SER A 33 10.30 -2.79 -10.45
N CYS A 34 10.92 -3.47 -9.48
CA CYS A 34 12.38 -3.58 -9.38
C CYS A 34 12.99 -4.16 -10.67
N ASP A 35 14.23 -3.79 -11.01
CA ASP A 35 14.93 -4.37 -12.15
C ASP A 35 15.06 -5.89 -12.06
N GLN A 36 14.99 -6.45 -10.84
CA GLN A 36 14.97 -7.88 -10.56
C GLN A 36 13.55 -8.47 -10.45
N ALA A 37 12.52 -7.68 -10.81
CA ALA A 37 11.12 -8.09 -10.65
C ALA A 37 10.73 -9.27 -11.56
N PRO A 38 9.84 -10.15 -11.07
CA PRO A 38 9.16 -10.13 -9.77
C PRO A 38 10.03 -10.71 -8.64
N THR A 39 10.30 -9.96 -7.60
CA THR A 39 11.13 -10.40 -6.47
C THR A 39 10.49 -10.12 -5.12
N PRO A 40 10.56 -11.03 -4.13
CA PRO A 40 10.11 -10.74 -2.77
C PRO A 40 11.08 -9.81 -2.02
N GLU A 41 12.29 -9.61 -2.52
CA GLU A 41 13.35 -8.81 -1.92
C GLU A 41 13.82 -7.76 -2.94
N PRO A 42 13.13 -6.60 -3.02
CA PRO A 42 13.52 -5.53 -3.92
C PRO A 42 14.88 -4.94 -3.54
N CYS A 43 15.69 -4.62 -4.54
CA CYS A 43 17.09 -4.19 -4.31
C CYS A 43 17.23 -2.83 -3.60
N ASN A 44 16.21 -1.98 -3.57
CA ASN A 44 16.19 -0.62 -3.00
C ASN A 44 17.20 0.37 -3.61
N GLN A 45 17.90 0.02 -4.69
CA GLN A 45 18.96 0.82 -5.30
C GLN A 45 18.68 1.18 -6.76
N CYS A 46 17.89 0.38 -7.49
CA CYS A 46 17.55 0.69 -8.88
C CYS A 46 16.61 1.91 -8.97
N PRO A 47 16.56 2.59 -10.12
CA PRO A 47 15.75 3.80 -10.29
C PRO A 47 14.29 3.61 -9.87
N ALA A 48 13.67 2.48 -10.26
CA ALA A 48 12.30 2.17 -9.87
C ALA A 48 12.12 2.09 -8.34
N CYS A 49 13.03 1.41 -7.63
CA CYS A 49 12.98 1.31 -6.17
C CYS A 49 13.17 2.67 -5.49
N VAL A 50 14.09 3.50 -6.00
CA VAL A 50 14.36 4.84 -5.46
C VAL A 50 13.17 5.76 -5.68
N GLU A 51 12.62 5.82 -6.90
CA GLU A 51 11.45 6.63 -7.24
C GLU A 51 10.22 6.24 -6.41
N ILE A 52 9.97 4.93 -6.18
CA ILE A 52 8.86 4.46 -5.34
C ILE A 52 9.09 4.89 -3.88
N THR A 53 10.34 4.84 -3.39
CA THR A 53 10.65 5.32 -2.03
C THR A 53 10.38 6.80 -1.88
N ALA A 54 10.77 7.59 -2.88
CA ALA A 54 10.58 9.03 -2.92
C ALA A 54 9.14 9.47 -3.24
N GLY A 55 8.25 8.55 -3.63
CA GLY A 55 6.88 8.87 -4.05
C GLY A 55 6.79 9.60 -5.40
N THR A 56 7.82 9.50 -6.24
CA THR A 56 7.91 10.18 -7.55
C THR A 56 7.73 9.25 -8.75
N SER A 57 7.43 7.99 -8.51
CA SER A 57 7.23 7.01 -9.57
C SER A 57 5.97 7.29 -10.39
N VAL A 58 6.09 7.34 -11.71
CA VAL A 58 4.97 7.51 -12.64
C VAL A 58 4.06 6.27 -12.68
N ASP A 59 4.65 5.09 -12.44
CA ASP A 59 3.95 3.81 -12.48
C ASP A 59 3.36 3.39 -11.12
N VAL A 60 3.59 4.18 -10.06
CA VAL A 60 3.02 3.96 -8.72
C VAL A 60 2.37 5.24 -8.24
N GLN A 61 1.05 5.28 -8.26
CA GLN A 61 0.26 6.44 -7.83
C GLN A 61 -0.31 6.18 -6.44
N GLU A 62 -0.04 7.10 -5.52
CA GLU A 62 -0.61 7.09 -4.17
C GLU A 62 -1.68 8.17 -4.07
N ILE A 63 -2.86 7.77 -3.62
CA ILE A 63 -4.03 8.62 -3.47
C ILE A 63 -4.51 8.50 -2.03
N ASP A 64 -4.55 9.62 -1.34
CA ASP A 64 -5.19 9.71 -0.03
C ASP A 64 -6.68 10.01 -0.20
N ALA A 65 -7.51 9.01 0.05
CA ALA A 65 -8.96 9.15 -0.05
C ALA A 65 -9.57 10.10 1.00
N ALA A 66 -8.81 10.52 2.01
CA ALA A 66 -9.28 11.56 2.94
C ALA A 66 -9.29 12.94 2.28
N SER A 67 -8.35 13.21 1.37
CA SER A 67 -8.22 14.47 0.63
C SER A 67 -8.81 14.41 -0.80
N GLN A 68 -8.81 13.23 -1.42
CA GLN A 68 -9.25 12.99 -2.79
C GLN A 68 -10.39 11.94 -2.80
N ASN A 69 -11.58 12.35 -2.38
CA ASN A 69 -12.72 11.45 -2.17
C ASN A 69 -13.88 11.66 -3.14
N ARG A 70 -13.75 12.61 -4.07
CA ARG A 70 -14.81 12.97 -5.02
C ARG A 70 -14.85 12.00 -6.18
N VAL A 71 -16.01 11.93 -6.83
CA VAL A 71 -16.19 11.09 -8.02
C VAL A 71 -15.30 11.54 -9.18
N GLU A 72 -14.98 12.82 -9.25
CA GLU A 72 -14.11 13.42 -10.27
C GLU A 72 -12.68 12.88 -10.12
N ASP A 73 -12.12 12.85 -8.89
CA ASP A 73 -10.79 12.32 -8.60
C ASP A 73 -10.67 10.86 -9.07
N ILE A 74 -11.72 10.07 -8.83
CA ILE A 74 -11.74 8.66 -9.26
C ILE A 74 -11.97 8.50 -10.77
N ARG A 75 -12.64 9.44 -11.42
CA ARG A 75 -12.76 9.45 -12.90
C ARG A 75 -11.40 9.75 -13.55
N GLU A 76 -10.66 10.72 -13.03
CA GLU A 76 -9.29 11.02 -13.48
C GLU A 76 -8.37 9.82 -13.27
N LEU A 77 -8.46 9.18 -12.10
CA LEU A 77 -7.75 7.93 -11.83
C LEU A 77 -8.08 6.86 -12.89
N ARG A 78 -9.35 6.65 -13.20
CA ARG A 78 -9.78 5.68 -14.22
C ARG A 78 -9.24 5.98 -15.61
N GLU A 79 -9.16 7.24 -16.00
CA GLU A 79 -8.54 7.61 -17.28
C GLU A 79 -7.04 7.27 -17.26
N SER A 80 -6.34 7.53 -16.14
CA SER A 80 -4.91 7.20 -16.01
C SER A 80 -4.64 5.69 -16.08
N ILE A 81 -5.60 4.85 -15.67
CA ILE A 81 -5.50 3.39 -15.69
C ILE A 81 -5.45 2.83 -17.11
N ARG A 82 -6.03 3.53 -18.09
CA ARG A 82 -6.04 3.10 -19.50
C ARG A 82 -4.66 3.09 -20.14
N TYR A 83 -3.74 3.89 -19.62
CA TYR A 83 -2.39 3.99 -20.15
C TYR A 83 -1.49 2.90 -19.58
N ALA A 84 -0.72 2.28 -20.46
CA ALA A 84 0.29 1.29 -20.07
C ALA A 84 1.36 1.91 -19.13
N PRO A 85 2.02 1.10 -18.30
CA PRO A 85 3.13 1.57 -17.49
C PRO A 85 4.28 2.06 -18.37
N VAL A 86 5.03 3.03 -17.87
CA VAL A 86 6.15 3.67 -18.60
C VAL A 86 7.40 2.83 -18.54
N ARG A 87 7.72 2.25 -17.38
CA ARG A 87 8.96 1.47 -17.16
C ARG A 87 8.70 0.04 -16.76
N GLY A 88 7.69 -0.22 -15.93
CA GLY A 88 7.40 -1.53 -15.37
C GLY A 88 6.45 -2.38 -16.23
N LYS A 89 6.17 -3.58 -15.74
CA LYS A 89 5.12 -4.46 -16.30
C LYS A 89 3.74 -4.17 -15.69
N LYS A 90 3.70 -3.46 -14.58
CA LYS A 90 2.51 -3.17 -13.79
C LYS A 90 2.47 -1.70 -13.41
N LYS A 91 1.26 -1.16 -13.34
CA LYS A 91 0.95 0.15 -12.81
C LYS A 91 0.16 -0.04 -11.52
N LEU A 92 0.66 0.49 -10.42
CA LEU A 92 0.06 0.31 -9.11
C LEU A 92 -0.66 1.57 -8.66
N TYR A 93 -1.81 1.35 -8.05
CA TYR A 93 -2.65 2.40 -7.47
C TYR A 93 -2.85 2.07 -6.00
N ILE A 94 -2.24 2.87 -5.13
CA ILE A 94 -2.36 2.75 -3.68
C ILE A 94 -3.38 3.79 -3.23
N LEU A 95 -4.53 3.34 -2.74
CA LEU A 95 -5.57 4.20 -2.19
C LEU A 95 -5.57 4.04 -0.68
N ASP A 96 -5.06 5.06 0.02
CA ASP A 96 -5.04 5.06 1.49
C ASP A 96 -6.36 5.61 2.04
N GLU A 97 -6.74 5.16 3.23
CA GLU A 97 -8.00 5.43 3.92
C GLU A 97 -9.24 5.32 2.99
N VAL A 98 -9.24 4.27 2.16
CA VAL A 98 -10.23 4.08 1.10
C VAL A 98 -11.69 4.14 1.59
N HIS A 99 -11.96 3.91 2.88
CA HIS A 99 -13.29 4.05 3.48
C HIS A 99 -13.82 5.49 3.48
N MET A 100 -12.96 6.49 3.19
CA MET A 100 -13.35 7.90 3.07
C MET A 100 -13.91 8.26 1.70
N LEU A 101 -13.81 7.37 0.71
CA LEU A 101 -14.40 7.59 -0.61
C LEU A 101 -15.92 7.71 -0.52
N SER A 102 -16.49 8.59 -1.32
CA SER A 102 -17.94 8.69 -1.48
C SER A 102 -18.52 7.44 -2.15
N THR A 103 -19.80 7.16 -1.95
CA THR A 103 -20.49 6.04 -2.61
C THR A 103 -20.40 6.13 -4.14
N SER A 104 -20.48 7.33 -4.71
CA SER A 104 -20.33 7.57 -6.14
C SER A 104 -18.91 7.29 -6.64
N ALA A 105 -17.88 7.58 -5.83
CA ALA A 105 -16.49 7.25 -6.13
C ALA A 105 -16.28 5.72 -6.12
N PHE A 106 -16.81 5.02 -5.12
CA PHE A 106 -16.79 3.54 -5.11
C PHE A 106 -17.45 2.95 -6.34
N ASN A 107 -18.63 3.40 -6.71
CA ASN A 107 -19.33 2.92 -7.90
C ASN A 107 -18.53 3.18 -9.19
N ALA A 108 -17.79 4.28 -9.26
CA ALA A 108 -16.89 4.55 -10.38
C ALA A 108 -15.73 3.56 -10.48
N LEU A 109 -15.22 3.06 -9.35
CA LEU A 109 -14.14 2.05 -9.31
C LEU A 109 -14.62 0.63 -9.63
N LEU A 110 -15.88 0.29 -9.31
CA LEU A 110 -16.41 -1.07 -9.46
C LEU A 110 -16.18 -1.65 -10.85
N LYS A 111 -16.48 -0.87 -11.91
CA LYS A 111 -16.31 -1.32 -13.29
C LYS A 111 -14.86 -1.70 -13.59
N THR A 112 -13.90 -0.96 -13.05
CA THR A 112 -12.46 -1.24 -13.24
C THR A 112 -12.01 -2.46 -12.43
N LEU A 113 -12.62 -2.72 -11.27
CA LEU A 113 -12.33 -3.90 -10.47
C LEU A 113 -12.99 -5.17 -11.00
N GLU A 114 -14.08 -5.04 -11.77
CA GLU A 114 -14.74 -6.16 -12.46
C GLU A 114 -13.96 -6.59 -13.69
N GLU A 115 -13.47 -5.63 -14.46
CA GLU A 115 -12.71 -5.83 -15.70
C GLU A 115 -11.36 -5.08 -15.62
N PRO A 116 -10.45 -5.52 -14.74
CA PRO A 116 -9.19 -4.81 -14.55
C PRO A 116 -8.28 -4.96 -15.76
N PRO A 117 -7.68 -3.87 -16.25
CA PRO A 117 -6.64 -3.98 -17.25
C PRO A 117 -5.48 -4.87 -16.75
N PRO A 118 -4.88 -5.71 -17.60
CA PRO A 118 -3.89 -6.69 -17.17
C PRO A 118 -2.65 -6.08 -16.53
N HIS A 119 -2.37 -4.82 -16.78
CA HIS A 119 -1.25 -4.07 -16.21
C HIS A 119 -1.60 -3.34 -14.91
N ALA A 120 -2.88 -3.14 -14.58
CA ALA A 120 -3.30 -2.42 -13.38
C ALA A 120 -3.31 -3.33 -12.14
N LEU A 121 -2.87 -2.78 -11.01
CA LEU A 121 -2.92 -3.42 -9.71
C LEU A 121 -3.34 -2.39 -8.66
N PHE A 122 -4.31 -2.77 -7.84
CA PHE A 122 -4.85 -1.91 -6.78
C PHE A 122 -4.42 -2.40 -5.41
N VAL A 123 -4.04 -1.47 -4.54
CA VAL A 123 -3.84 -1.72 -3.11
C VAL A 123 -4.67 -0.72 -2.34
N PHE A 124 -5.74 -1.20 -1.76
CA PHE A 124 -6.58 -0.41 -0.86
C PHE A 124 -6.07 -0.55 0.57
N ALA A 125 -5.93 0.54 1.28
CA ALA A 125 -5.62 0.54 2.70
C ALA A 125 -6.76 1.19 3.49
N THR A 126 -7.11 0.63 4.62
CA THR A 126 -8.18 1.17 5.47
C THR A 126 -7.96 0.86 6.95
N THR A 127 -8.36 1.81 7.78
CA THR A 127 -8.48 1.60 9.23
C THR A 127 -9.88 1.06 9.62
N ASP A 128 -10.88 1.21 8.75
CA ASP A 128 -12.26 0.80 9.01
C ASP A 128 -12.85 -0.02 7.84
N PRO A 129 -12.59 -1.34 7.81
CA PRO A 129 -13.09 -2.20 6.74
C PRO A 129 -14.61 -2.37 6.74
N HIS A 130 -15.30 -2.07 7.85
CA HIS A 130 -16.75 -2.22 7.95
C HIS A 130 -17.52 -1.19 7.14
N LYS A 131 -16.88 -0.05 6.83
CA LYS A 131 -17.46 0.98 5.96
C LYS A 131 -17.37 0.67 4.47
N LEU A 132 -16.64 -0.38 4.08
CA LEU A 132 -16.49 -0.71 2.68
C LEU A 132 -17.70 -1.48 2.14
N PRO A 133 -18.18 -1.15 0.94
CA PRO A 133 -19.25 -1.88 0.29
C PRO A 133 -18.88 -3.35 0.06
N GLN A 134 -19.84 -4.25 0.26
CA GLN A 134 -19.65 -5.69 0.04
C GLN A 134 -19.22 -5.99 -1.42
N THR A 135 -19.66 -5.16 -2.36
CA THR A 135 -19.29 -5.24 -3.77
C THR A 135 -17.78 -5.05 -4.01
N ILE A 136 -17.11 -4.23 -3.20
CA ILE A 136 -15.65 -4.09 -3.21
C ILE A 136 -15.00 -5.28 -2.51
N LEU A 137 -15.49 -5.65 -1.31
CA LEU A 137 -14.91 -6.73 -0.51
C LEU A 137 -14.88 -8.07 -1.24
N SER A 138 -15.85 -8.35 -2.10
CA SER A 138 -15.91 -9.58 -2.90
C SER A 138 -14.87 -9.66 -4.05
N ARG A 139 -14.22 -8.54 -4.40
CA ARG A 139 -13.28 -8.42 -5.54
C ARG A 139 -11.84 -8.19 -5.11
N VAL A 140 -11.58 -8.11 -3.82
CA VAL A 140 -10.24 -7.83 -3.28
C VAL A 140 -9.71 -8.98 -2.44
N GLN A 141 -8.42 -9.18 -2.45
CA GLN A 141 -7.77 -10.10 -1.53
C GLN A 141 -7.42 -9.35 -0.23
N ARG A 142 -8.11 -9.69 0.86
CA ARG A 142 -7.95 -9.03 2.17
C ARG A 142 -6.76 -9.58 2.94
N TYR A 143 -6.04 -8.65 3.59
CA TYR A 143 -4.97 -8.91 4.57
C TYR A 143 -5.18 -8.04 5.80
N ASP A 144 -5.20 -8.67 6.98
CA ASP A 144 -5.39 -7.99 8.25
C ASP A 144 -4.03 -7.73 8.93
N PHE A 145 -3.71 -6.46 9.12
CA PHE A 145 -2.52 -5.98 9.81
C PHE A 145 -2.84 -5.82 11.30
N LYS A 146 -2.18 -6.60 12.12
CA LYS A 146 -2.30 -6.51 13.58
C LYS A 146 -1.32 -5.48 14.13
N LEU A 147 -1.63 -4.94 15.30
CA LEU A 147 -0.68 -4.13 16.05
C LEU A 147 0.57 -4.95 16.35
N VAL A 148 1.73 -4.30 16.27
CA VAL A 148 2.99 -4.92 16.66
C VAL A 148 2.99 -5.11 18.18
N PRO A 149 3.33 -6.30 18.69
CA PRO A 149 3.41 -6.52 20.14
C PRO A 149 4.43 -5.56 20.78
N THR A 150 4.09 -5.01 21.96
CA THR A 150 4.95 -4.06 22.71
C THR A 150 6.39 -4.56 22.86
N ALA A 151 6.58 -5.84 23.16
CA ALA A 151 7.94 -6.41 23.28
C ALA A 151 8.77 -6.24 21.99
N ARG A 152 8.15 -6.43 20.81
CA ARG A 152 8.82 -6.22 19.52
C ARG A 152 9.11 -4.76 19.24
N LEU A 153 8.23 -3.86 19.68
CA LEU A 153 8.47 -2.42 19.56
C LEU A 153 9.63 -1.99 20.43
N VAL A 154 9.71 -2.49 21.67
CA VAL A 154 10.86 -2.24 22.58
C VAL A 154 12.17 -2.73 21.97
N GLU A 155 12.21 -3.97 21.45
CA GLU A 155 13.39 -4.52 20.78
C GLU A 155 13.83 -3.62 19.61
N HIS A 156 12.89 -3.21 18.78
CA HIS A 156 13.16 -2.35 17.61
C HIS A 156 13.65 -0.96 18.03
N LEU A 157 13.02 -0.34 19.01
CA LEU A 157 13.45 0.95 19.55
C LEU A 157 14.86 0.89 20.13
N ALA A 158 15.17 -0.17 20.90
CA ALA A 158 16.51 -0.38 21.45
C ALA A 158 17.56 -0.50 20.33
N ASP A 159 17.27 -1.26 19.26
CA ASP A 159 18.15 -1.41 18.11
C ASP A 159 18.39 -0.07 17.38
N VAL A 160 17.34 0.72 17.15
CA VAL A 160 17.44 2.05 16.53
C VAL A 160 18.29 2.99 17.39
N LEU A 161 18.01 3.10 18.69
CA LEU A 161 18.77 3.98 19.60
C LEU A 161 20.24 3.58 19.71
N THR A 162 20.50 2.27 19.72
CA THR A 162 21.89 1.75 19.73
C THR A 162 22.63 2.15 18.44
N ARG A 163 22.00 2.05 17.28
CA ARG A 163 22.59 2.47 15.98
C ARG A 163 22.88 3.97 15.92
N GLU A 164 21.98 4.77 16.51
CA GLU A 164 22.11 6.23 16.59
C GLU A 164 23.03 6.68 17.74
N SER A 165 23.62 5.73 18.51
CA SER A 165 24.49 6.00 19.66
C SER A 165 23.81 6.86 20.75
N ILE A 166 22.52 6.67 20.96
CA ILE A 166 21.70 7.36 21.96
C ILE A 166 21.60 6.46 23.20
N GLU A 167 22.03 6.96 24.36
CA GLU A 167 21.82 6.27 25.63
C GLU A 167 20.34 6.30 26.03
N PHE A 168 19.83 5.19 26.54
CA PHE A 168 18.43 5.06 26.96
C PHE A 168 18.26 4.17 28.18
N ASP A 169 17.22 4.45 28.94
CA ASP A 169 16.75 3.57 30.00
C ASP A 169 15.82 2.50 29.40
N PRO A 170 16.08 1.20 29.60
CA PRO A 170 15.18 0.13 29.14
C PRO A 170 13.74 0.28 29.64
N GLY A 171 13.53 0.83 30.84
CA GLY A 171 12.18 1.09 31.38
C GLY A 171 11.43 2.16 30.59
N ALA A 172 12.11 3.20 30.11
CA ALA A 172 11.52 4.25 29.29
C ALA A 172 10.99 3.71 27.95
N LEU A 173 11.66 2.72 27.36
CA LEU A 173 11.22 2.12 26.10
C LEU A 173 9.86 1.43 26.21
N TYR A 174 9.57 0.79 27.34
CA TYR A 174 8.24 0.19 27.56
C TYR A 174 7.13 1.23 27.67
N ILE A 175 7.44 2.42 28.20
CA ILE A 175 6.47 3.53 28.28
C ILE A 175 6.19 4.09 26.89
N ILE A 176 7.21 4.25 26.06
CA ILE A 176 7.09 4.76 24.67
C ILE A 176 6.37 3.77 23.77
N ALA A 177 6.60 2.47 23.95
CA ALA A 177 6.05 1.38 23.12
C ALA A 177 4.59 1.01 23.48
N ARG A 178 3.95 1.67 24.43
CA ARG A 178 2.60 1.39 24.94
C ARG A 178 1.54 2.21 24.21
#